data_77413e328bc72fffe34c2bf06f2888b6
#
_entry.id   77413e328bc72fffe34c2bf06f2888b6
#
_cell.length_a   1.000
_cell.length_b   1.000
_cell.length_c   1.000
_cell.angle_alpha   90.00
_cell.angle_beta   90.00
_cell.angle_gamma   90.00
#
_symmetry.space_group_name_H-M   'P 1'
#
loop_
_entity.id
_entity.type
_entity.pdbx_description
1 polymer ?
#
loop_
_entity_poly.entity_id
_entity_poly.type
_entity_poly.pdbx_seq_one_letter_code
_entity_poly.pdbx_strand_id
1 'polypeptide(L)'
;PAEEYFRAVIDIESYLQHPDSVDKYVTRALELFPAKVDFHLSKGHVMSNSKQYVKAIGAYKGALRHADTDSLRSVIWGMIGDAWHQKAEAGEPNLEERLPLQTGLLGKKGIARKAMKECYKAYERSLRYWPDNTMVLNNYAYFLSLEERDLERALTMSSRVVALTDNNPTYLDTHGWVLFKLGRTDEARKILQKAVALDGQKSPELMVHYGDILHLLGEQFMAEIYWRRALEKGYDARQIEQRLKQPAVKKPEPKE
;
A
#
# COMPACT_ATOMS: atom_id res chain seq x y z
N PRO A 1 11.25 35.31 -4.98
CA PRO A 1 12.35 35.09 -4.01
C PRO A 1 11.90 34.37 -2.72
N ALA A 2 10.79 34.83 -2.07
CA ALA A 2 10.38 34.23 -0.79
C ALA A 2 9.79 32.82 -0.96
N GLU A 3 8.99 32.58 -2.00
CA GLU A 3 8.43 31.25 -2.30
C GLU A 3 9.52 30.23 -2.60
N GLU A 4 10.46 30.59 -3.46
CA GLU A 4 11.62 29.75 -3.82
C GLU A 4 12.49 29.41 -2.62
N TYR A 5 12.69 30.36 -1.71
CA TYR A 5 13.38 30.13 -0.45
C TYR A 5 12.70 29.03 0.39
N PHE A 6 11.37 29.12 0.57
CA PHE A 6 10.64 28.11 1.31
C PHE A 6 10.70 26.73 0.65
N ARG A 7 10.59 26.65 -0.69
CA ARG A 7 10.75 25.39 -1.43
C ARG A 7 12.12 24.77 -1.15
N ALA A 8 13.19 25.55 -1.37
CA ALA A 8 14.55 25.06 -1.17
C ALA A 8 14.81 24.58 0.25
N VAL A 9 14.34 25.33 1.26
CA VAL A 9 14.54 24.92 2.67
C VAL A 9 13.72 23.68 3.00
N ILE A 10 12.47 23.58 2.56
CA ILE A 10 11.61 22.41 2.77
C ILE A 10 12.23 21.17 2.13
N ASP A 11 12.76 21.28 0.92
CA ASP A 11 13.41 20.17 0.21
C ASP A 11 14.67 19.70 0.94
N ILE A 12 15.53 20.65 1.37
CA ILE A 12 16.76 20.35 2.13
C ILE A 12 16.41 19.67 3.47
N GLU A 13 15.50 20.24 4.26
CA GLU A 13 15.12 19.69 5.56
C GLU A 13 14.44 18.32 5.43
N SER A 14 13.67 18.12 4.33
CA SER A 14 13.08 16.81 3.99
C SER A 14 14.17 15.79 3.66
N TYR A 15 15.17 16.17 2.86
CA TYR A 15 16.31 15.31 2.52
C TYR A 15 17.11 14.92 3.77
N LEU A 16 17.32 15.87 4.69
CA LEU A 16 18.00 15.65 5.98
C LEU A 16 17.15 14.90 7.00
N GLN A 17 15.91 14.56 6.66
CA GLN A 17 14.96 13.87 7.55
C GLN A 17 14.66 14.61 8.86
N HIS A 18 14.51 15.93 8.80
CA HIS A 18 14.16 16.80 9.92
C HIS A 18 12.67 17.19 9.89
N PRO A 19 11.74 16.32 10.29
CA PRO A 19 10.29 16.53 10.13
C PRO A 19 9.78 17.78 10.87
N ASP A 20 10.32 18.10 12.04
CA ASP A 20 9.92 19.29 12.81
C ASP A 20 10.28 20.59 12.10
N SER A 21 11.48 20.63 11.48
CA SER A 21 11.91 21.76 10.66
C SER A 21 11.04 21.91 9.42
N VAL A 22 10.78 20.81 8.71
CA VAL A 22 9.88 20.80 7.54
C VAL A 22 8.50 21.32 7.94
N ASP A 23 7.94 20.84 9.05
CA ASP A 23 6.61 21.29 9.53
C ASP A 23 6.58 22.81 9.83
N LYS A 24 7.61 23.33 10.47
CA LYS A 24 7.77 24.75 10.78
C LYS A 24 7.80 25.60 9.50
N TYR A 25 8.65 25.23 8.54
CA TYR A 25 8.81 26.01 7.30
C TYR A 25 7.61 25.90 6.40
N VAL A 26 6.99 24.73 6.27
CA VAL A 26 5.75 24.55 5.50
C VAL A 26 4.60 25.35 6.12
N THR A 27 4.48 25.35 7.45
CA THR A 27 3.44 26.16 8.14
C THR A 27 3.61 27.62 7.82
N ARG A 28 4.85 28.14 7.92
CA ARG A 28 5.14 29.55 7.60
C ARG A 28 4.91 29.87 6.11
N ALA A 29 5.27 28.93 5.22
CA ALA A 29 5.01 29.08 3.78
C ALA A 29 3.51 29.18 3.49
N LEU A 30 2.68 28.37 4.14
CA LEU A 30 1.22 28.39 3.96
C LEU A 30 0.55 29.65 4.52
N GLU A 31 1.12 30.28 5.55
CA GLU A 31 0.65 31.61 6.02
C GLU A 31 0.84 32.69 4.95
N LEU A 32 1.93 32.62 4.20
CA LEU A 32 2.26 33.61 3.16
C LEU A 32 1.68 33.26 1.78
N PHE A 33 1.56 31.97 1.50
CA PHE A 33 1.15 31.42 0.21
C PHE A 33 0.05 30.35 0.36
N PRO A 34 -1.13 30.70 0.88
CA PRO A 34 -2.17 29.73 1.26
C PRO A 34 -2.78 28.95 0.09
N ALA A 35 -2.60 29.41 -1.15
CA ALA A 35 -3.12 28.76 -2.34
C ALA A 35 -2.10 27.80 -3.02
N LYS A 36 -0.88 27.67 -2.50
CA LYS A 36 0.15 26.84 -3.12
C LYS A 36 -0.05 25.34 -2.78
N VAL A 37 -0.38 24.59 -3.82
CA VAL A 37 -0.70 23.15 -3.72
C VAL A 37 0.47 22.36 -3.13
N ASP A 38 1.67 22.59 -3.60
CA ASP A 38 2.88 21.89 -3.17
C ASP A 38 3.19 22.08 -1.67
N PHE A 39 2.97 23.25 -1.09
CA PHE A 39 3.13 23.44 0.36
C PHE A 39 2.08 22.64 1.15
N HIS A 40 0.84 22.57 0.67
CA HIS A 40 -0.16 21.71 1.27
C HIS A 40 0.21 20.22 1.15
N LEU A 41 0.77 19.78 0.02
CA LEU A 41 1.25 18.41 -0.16
C LEU A 41 2.41 18.09 0.77
N SER A 42 3.41 18.96 0.86
CA SER A 42 4.54 18.82 1.79
C SER A 42 4.06 18.73 3.24
N LYS A 43 3.09 19.56 3.65
CA LYS A 43 2.46 19.49 4.98
C LYS A 43 1.79 18.13 5.21
N GLY A 44 1.05 17.64 4.21
CA GLY A 44 0.39 16.34 4.26
C GLY A 44 1.39 15.20 4.43
N HIS A 45 2.48 15.20 3.67
CA HIS A 45 3.54 14.19 3.76
C HIS A 45 4.21 14.17 5.14
N VAL A 46 4.60 15.33 5.66
CA VAL A 46 5.21 15.41 7.00
C VAL A 46 4.26 14.90 8.08
N MET A 47 2.98 15.30 8.02
CA MET A 47 1.99 14.82 8.97
C MET A 47 1.78 13.30 8.87
N SER A 48 1.75 12.74 7.64
CA SER A 48 1.61 11.30 7.43
C SER A 48 2.80 10.53 7.99
N ASN A 49 4.03 10.97 7.69
CA ASN A 49 5.25 10.36 8.20
C ASN A 49 5.35 10.42 9.74
N SER A 50 4.82 11.49 10.32
CA SER A 50 4.69 11.65 11.78
C SER A 50 3.47 10.93 12.38
N LYS A 51 2.80 10.07 11.62
CA LYS A 51 1.59 9.31 12.00
C LYS A 51 0.40 10.20 12.45
N GLN A 52 0.39 11.46 12.05
CA GLN A 52 -0.69 12.40 12.32
C GLN A 52 -1.71 12.42 11.16
N TYR A 53 -2.27 11.25 10.84
CA TYR A 53 -3.04 11.01 9.61
C TYR A 53 -4.23 11.95 9.41
N VAL A 54 -4.92 12.34 10.48
CA VAL A 54 -6.05 13.30 10.38
C VAL A 54 -5.57 14.68 9.92
N LYS A 55 -4.41 15.12 10.40
CA LYS A 55 -3.81 16.38 9.96
C LYS A 55 -3.28 16.28 8.53
N ALA A 56 -2.70 15.13 8.16
CA ALA A 56 -2.29 14.85 6.78
C ALA A 56 -3.47 14.96 5.81
N ILE A 57 -4.60 14.30 6.12
CA ILE A 57 -5.84 14.40 5.34
C ILE A 57 -6.34 15.84 5.24
N GLY A 58 -6.26 16.61 6.33
CA GLY A 58 -6.60 18.03 6.34
C GLY A 58 -5.75 18.86 5.39
N ALA A 59 -4.44 18.63 5.38
CA ALA A 59 -3.49 19.29 4.49
C ALA A 59 -3.73 18.90 3.02
N TYR A 60 -3.91 17.61 2.70
CA TYR A 60 -4.25 17.17 1.35
C TYR A 60 -5.59 17.75 0.86
N LYS A 61 -6.59 17.89 1.71
CA LYS A 61 -7.83 18.60 1.36
C LYS A 61 -7.58 20.10 1.12
N GLY A 62 -6.57 20.68 1.78
CA GLY A 62 -6.05 22.02 1.48
C GLY A 62 -5.53 22.11 0.04
N ALA A 63 -4.65 21.18 -0.34
CA ALA A 63 -4.13 21.06 -1.70
C ALA A 63 -5.25 20.90 -2.73
N LEU A 64 -6.25 20.06 -2.44
CA LEU A 64 -7.36 19.77 -3.35
C LEU A 64 -8.20 21.00 -3.72
N ARG A 65 -8.32 22.00 -2.82
CA ARG A 65 -9.05 23.24 -3.09
C ARG A 65 -8.40 24.10 -4.18
N HIS A 66 -7.10 23.92 -4.38
CA HIS A 66 -6.29 24.70 -5.31
C HIS A 66 -5.75 23.86 -6.48
N ALA A 67 -6.13 22.59 -6.56
CA ALA A 67 -5.74 21.72 -7.67
C ALA A 67 -6.49 22.16 -8.95
N ASP A 68 -5.75 22.39 -10.02
CA ASP A 68 -6.23 22.95 -11.28
C ASP A 68 -6.50 21.87 -12.35
N THR A 69 -5.86 20.70 -12.25
CA THR A 69 -6.01 19.60 -13.20
C THR A 69 -6.68 18.39 -12.59
N ASP A 70 -7.36 17.59 -13.42
CA ASP A 70 -7.98 16.34 -12.97
C ASP A 70 -6.94 15.29 -12.57
N SER A 71 -5.80 15.27 -13.26
CA SER A 71 -4.68 14.41 -12.89
C SER A 71 -4.20 14.73 -11.46
N LEU A 72 -4.00 16.01 -11.14
CA LEU A 72 -3.57 16.44 -9.81
C LEU A 72 -4.64 16.14 -8.75
N ARG A 73 -5.91 16.38 -9.06
CA ARG A 73 -7.03 16.00 -8.16
C ARG A 73 -7.06 14.51 -7.88
N SER A 74 -6.83 13.70 -8.91
CA SER A 74 -6.76 12.24 -8.78
C SER A 74 -5.63 11.83 -7.84
N VAL A 75 -4.42 12.35 -8.05
CA VAL A 75 -3.26 12.07 -7.20
C VAL A 75 -3.54 12.44 -5.74
N ILE A 76 -4.09 13.63 -5.50
CA ILE A 76 -4.38 14.10 -4.14
C ILE A 76 -5.46 13.23 -3.47
N TRP A 77 -6.50 12.81 -4.20
CA TRP A 77 -7.48 11.87 -3.67
C TRP A 77 -6.87 10.50 -3.34
N GLY A 78 -5.89 10.04 -4.14
CA GLY A 78 -5.09 8.86 -3.83
C GLY A 78 -4.37 9.01 -2.48
N MET A 79 -3.63 10.11 -2.29
CA MET A 79 -2.92 10.40 -1.02
C MET A 79 -3.87 10.47 0.18
N ILE A 80 -5.08 11.02 0.00
CA ILE A 80 -6.13 11.02 1.05
C ILE A 80 -6.55 9.57 1.37
N GLY A 81 -6.68 8.72 0.36
CA GLY A 81 -6.99 7.30 0.53
C GLY A 81 -5.90 6.58 1.31
N ASP A 82 -4.65 6.76 0.92
CA ASP A 82 -3.49 6.16 1.60
C ASP A 82 -3.39 6.61 3.07
N ALA A 83 -3.62 7.89 3.35
CA ALA A 83 -3.63 8.39 4.73
C ALA A 83 -4.78 7.81 5.58
N TRP A 84 -5.94 7.54 4.98
CA TRP A 84 -7.03 6.83 5.64
C TRP A 84 -6.69 5.36 5.90
N HIS A 85 -6.02 4.69 4.95
CA HIS A 85 -5.54 3.32 5.14
C HIS A 85 -4.52 3.26 6.29
N GLN A 86 -3.50 4.09 6.27
CA GLN A 86 -2.49 4.16 7.35
C GLN A 86 -3.13 4.42 8.72
N LYS A 87 -4.18 5.26 8.78
CA LYS A 87 -4.95 5.47 10.01
C LYS A 87 -5.69 4.21 10.46
N ALA A 88 -6.21 3.42 9.52
CA ALA A 88 -6.88 2.16 9.82
C ALA A 88 -5.89 1.15 10.40
N GLU A 89 -4.71 1.02 9.80
CA GLU A 89 -3.64 0.13 10.28
C GLU A 89 -3.12 0.52 11.66
N ALA A 90 -2.91 1.81 11.90
CA ALA A 90 -2.47 2.29 13.22
C ALA A 90 -3.46 2.02 14.35
N GLY A 91 -4.73 1.80 14.04
CA GLY A 91 -5.80 1.50 14.99
C GLY A 91 -6.01 0.01 15.28
N GLU A 92 -5.46 -0.89 14.44
CA GLU A 92 -5.54 -2.35 14.60
C GLU A 92 -4.14 -2.99 14.69
N PRO A 93 -3.95 -4.01 15.55
CA PRO A 93 -2.84 -4.93 15.34
C PRO A 93 -3.01 -5.58 13.95
N ASN A 94 -1.91 -5.77 13.22
CA ASN A 94 -1.82 -6.27 11.85
C ASN A 94 -2.99 -7.14 11.41
N LEU A 95 -3.60 -6.84 10.26
CA LEU A 95 -4.69 -7.62 9.65
C LEU A 95 -4.38 -9.14 9.54
N GLU A 96 -3.10 -9.49 9.50
CA GLU A 96 -2.60 -10.87 9.46
C GLU A 96 -2.59 -11.56 10.84
N GLU A 97 -2.66 -10.82 11.94
CA GLU A 97 -2.74 -11.35 13.32
C GLU A 97 -4.18 -11.68 13.76
N ARG A 98 -5.13 -11.81 12.86
CA ARG A 98 -6.52 -12.22 13.15
C ARG A 98 -6.63 -13.68 13.58
N LEU A 99 -6.05 -14.02 14.74
CA LEU A 99 -6.56 -15.09 15.57
C LEU A 99 -7.69 -14.55 16.45
N PRO A 100 -8.71 -15.37 16.79
CA PRO A 100 -9.91 -14.90 17.48
C PRO A 100 -9.58 -14.50 18.91
N LEU A 101 -9.25 -13.25 19.17
CA LEU A 101 -9.15 -12.69 20.51
C LEU A 101 -10.48 -12.04 20.88
N GLN A 102 -11.19 -12.76 21.72
CA GLN A 102 -12.34 -12.27 22.45
C GLN A 102 -11.95 -11.07 23.31
N THR A 103 -12.86 -10.07 23.33
CA THR A 103 -13.05 -9.03 24.35
C THR A 103 -12.16 -7.78 24.28
N GLY A 104 -12.81 -6.63 24.24
CA GLY A 104 -12.24 -5.31 24.54
C GLY A 104 -11.90 -4.40 23.34
N LEU A 105 -11.90 -4.91 22.11
CA LEU A 105 -11.43 -4.21 20.90
C LEU A 105 -12.53 -3.63 20.00
N LEU A 106 -13.79 -3.67 20.41
CA LEU A 106 -14.93 -3.15 19.61
C LEU A 106 -14.73 -1.69 19.19
N GLY A 107 -14.09 -0.86 20.02
CA GLY A 107 -13.79 0.54 19.68
C GLY A 107 -12.74 0.69 18.58
N LYS A 108 -11.63 -0.04 18.64
CA LYS A 108 -10.56 0.02 17.64
C LYS A 108 -10.99 -0.55 16.28
N LYS A 109 -11.68 -1.70 16.28
CA LYS A 109 -12.25 -2.31 15.05
C LYS A 109 -13.24 -1.38 14.35
N GLY A 110 -14.08 -0.68 15.09
CA GLY A 110 -15.02 0.29 14.52
C GLY A 110 -14.33 1.48 13.86
N ILE A 111 -13.25 1.99 14.48
CA ILE A 111 -12.44 3.10 13.96
C ILE A 111 -11.73 2.68 12.67
N ALA A 112 -11.07 1.52 12.66
CA ALA A 112 -10.38 1.00 11.48
C ALA A 112 -11.36 0.74 10.33
N ARG A 113 -12.51 0.10 10.59
CA ARG A 113 -13.55 -0.13 9.57
C ARG A 113 -14.08 1.18 8.98
N LYS A 114 -14.27 2.22 9.80
CA LYS A 114 -14.67 3.55 9.32
C LYS A 114 -13.58 4.18 8.45
N ALA A 115 -12.32 4.08 8.87
CA ALA A 115 -11.18 4.60 8.13
C ALA A 115 -11.02 3.91 6.77
N MET A 116 -11.14 2.57 6.70
CA MET A 116 -11.12 1.83 5.43
C MET A 116 -12.26 2.25 4.50
N LYS A 117 -13.46 2.48 5.03
CA LYS A 117 -14.57 2.99 4.22
C LYS A 117 -14.25 4.36 3.60
N GLU A 118 -13.61 5.25 4.34
CA GLU A 118 -13.20 6.56 3.83
C GLU A 118 -12.01 6.45 2.84
N CYS A 119 -11.09 5.48 3.04
CA CYS A 119 -10.05 5.14 2.08
C CYS A 119 -10.66 4.78 0.71
N TYR A 120 -11.58 3.81 0.67
CA TYR A 120 -12.21 3.40 -0.58
C TYR A 120 -13.01 4.52 -1.25
N LYS A 121 -13.71 5.36 -0.48
CA LYS A 121 -14.38 6.55 -1.03
C LYS A 121 -13.40 7.53 -1.67
N ALA A 122 -12.22 7.69 -1.09
CA ALA A 122 -11.19 8.57 -1.63
C ALA A 122 -10.63 8.00 -2.93
N TYR A 123 -10.36 6.69 -2.99
CA TYR A 123 -9.92 6.01 -4.22
C TYR A 123 -10.97 6.08 -5.34
N GLU A 124 -12.26 5.90 -5.02
CA GLU A 124 -13.34 6.08 -5.99
C GLU A 124 -13.37 7.50 -6.57
N ARG A 125 -13.13 8.51 -5.72
CA ARG A 125 -13.03 9.90 -6.18
C ARG A 125 -11.81 10.13 -7.05
N SER A 126 -10.66 9.55 -6.68
CA SER A 126 -9.45 9.60 -7.49
C SER A 126 -9.70 9.06 -8.89
N LEU A 127 -10.26 7.85 -8.98
CA LEU A 127 -10.51 7.17 -10.25
C LEU A 127 -11.61 7.83 -11.11
N ARG A 128 -12.47 8.67 -10.54
CA ARG A 128 -13.39 9.51 -11.35
C ARG A 128 -12.67 10.61 -12.11
N TYR A 129 -11.61 11.19 -11.51
CA TYR A 129 -10.79 12.21 -12.18
C TYR A 129 -9.79 11.59 -13.15
N TRP A 130 -9.19 10.47 -12.80
CA TRP A 130 -8.26 9.76 -13.65
C TRP A 130 -8.43 8.23 -13.50
N PRO A 131 -9.22 7.60 -14.40
CA PRO A 131 -9.53 6.15 -14.32
C PRO A 131 -8.30 5.25 -14.39
N ASP A 132 -7.23 5.71 -15.04
CA ASP A 132 -5.97 4.98 -15.22
C ASP A 132 -4.87 5.41 -14.23
N ASN A 133 -5.23 5.94 -13.07
CA ASN A 133 -4.27 6.18 -12.00
C ASN A 133 -3.76 4.84 -11.45
N THR A 134 -2.64 4.38 -12.00
CA THR A 134 -2.08 3.04 -11.73
C THR A 134 -1.73 2.83 -10.26
N MET A 135 -1.26 3.86 -9.56
CA MET A 135 -0.97 3.78 -8.13
C MET A 135 -2.24 3.50 -7.32
N VAL A 136 -3.31 4.24 -7.59
CA VAL A 136 -4.59 4.06 -6.90
C VAL A 136 -5.25 2.74 -7.26
N LEU A 137 -5.25 2.36 -8.54
CA LEU A 137 -5.77 1.05 -8.97
C LEU A 137 -5.04 -0.10 -8.27
N ASN A 138 -3.71 -0.03 -8.18
CA ASN A 138 -2.89 -1.03 -7.52
C ASN A 138 -3.22 -1.13 -6.02
N ASN A 139 -3.17 0.00 -5.30
CA ASN A 139 -3.39 0.01 -3.85
C ASN A 139 -4.82 -0.44 -3.52
N TYR A 140 -5.80 -0.02 -4.31
CA TYR A 140 -7.18 -0.45 -4.13
C TYR A 140 -7.35 -1.95 -4.34
N ALA A 141 -6.79 -2.50 -5.43
CA ALA A 141 -6.82 -3.94 -5.70
C ALA A 141 -6.15 -4.74 -4.58
N TYR A 142 -4.99 -4.29 -4.12
CA TYR A 142 -4.26 -4.91 -3.02
C TYR A 142 -5.08 -4.93 -1.73
N PHE A 143 -5.64 -3.81 -1.30
CA PHE A 143 -6.43 -3.75 -0.06
C PHE A 143 -7.72 -4.57 -0.13
N LEU A 144 -8.39 -4.62 -1.28
CA LEU A 144 -9.53 -5.53 -1.48
C LEU A 144 -9.10 -6.99 -1.35
N SER A 145 -7.93 -7.34 -1.86
CA SER A 145 -7.40 -8.71 -1.78
C SER A 145 -7.05 -9.12 -0.34
N LEU A 146 -6.53 -8.20 0.47
CA LEU A 146 -6.27 -8.44 1.89
C LEU A 146 -7.56 -8.66 2.70
N GLU A 147 -8.63 -7.94 2.35
CA GLU A 147 -9.95 -8.12 2.96
C GLU A 147 -10.75 -9.31 2.37
N GLU A 148 -10.22 -9.97 1.35
CA GLU A 148 -10.89 -11.03 0.57
C GLU A 148 -12.30 -10.60 0.10
N ARG A 149 -12.40 -9.35 -0.35
CA ARG A 149 -13.64 -8.71 -0.75
C ARG A 149 -13.55 -8.17 -2.17
N ASP A 150 -14.64 -8.29 -2.93
CA ASP A 150 -14.74 -7.79 -4.30
C ASP A 150 -13.52 -8.20 -5.18
N LEU A 151 -13.08 -9.46 -5.05
CA LEU A 151 -11.85 -9.97 -5.66
C LEU A 151 -11.86 -9.89 -7.20
N GLU A 152 -13.02 -10.05 -7.84
CA GLU A 152 -13.13 -9.87 -9.30
C GLU A 152 -12.89 -8.42 -9.73
N ARG A 153 -13.34 -7.48 -8.91
CA ARG A 153 -13.02 -6.07 -9.10
C ARG A 153 -11.53 -5.79 -8.90
N ALA A 154 -10.93 -6.38 -7.86
CA ALA A 154 -9.50 -6.30 -7.62
C ALA A 154 -8.71 -6.88 -8.81
N LEU A 155 -9.16 -7.99 -9.39
CA LEU A 155 -8.56 -8.58 -10.58
C LEU A 155 -8.65 -7.63 -11.78
N THR A 156 -9.82 -7.02 -12.02
CA THR A 156 -9.98 -6.04 -13.10
C THR A 156 -9.02 -4.87 -12.97
N MET A 157 -8.91 -4.30 -11.77
CA MET A 157 -8.00 -3.18 -11.49
C MET A 157 -6.54 -3.59 -11.64
N SER A 158 -6.09 -4.68 -11.02
CA SER A 158 -4.71 -5.14 -11.11
C SER A 158 -4.30 -5.54 -12.53
N SER A 159 -5.21 -6.18 -13.29
CA SER A 159 -5.00 -6.47 -14.73
C SER A 159 -4.82 -5.19 -15.55
N ARG A 160 -5.62 -4.15 -15.25
CA ARG A 160 -5.50 -2.86 -15.93
C ARG A 160 -4.15 -2.21 -15.64
N VAL A 161 -3.67 -2.27 -14.40
CA VAL A 161 -2.36 -1.75 -14.01
C VAL A 161 -1.25 -2.46 -14.78
N VAL A 162 -1.27 -3.80 -14.81
CA VAL A 162 -0.27 -4.59 -15.56
C VAL A 162 -0.27 -4.24 -17.05
N ALA A 163 -1.45 -4.01 -17.64
CA ALA A 163 -1.55 -3.62 -19.05
C ALA A 163 -1.03 -2.19 -19.34
N LEU A 164 -1.07 -1.30 -18.36
CA LEU A 164 -0.63 0.10 -18.50
C LEU A 164 0.85 0.30 -18.15
N THR A 165 1.50 -0.68 -17.51
CA THR A 165 2.86 -0.55 -17.00
C THR A 165 3.75 -1.66 -17.54
N ASP A 166 4.97 -1.32 -17.90
CA ASP A 166 5.90 -2.31 -18.46
C ASP A 166 6.50 -3.18 -17.36
N ASN A 167 5.80 -4.28 -17.04
CA ASN A 167 6.30 -5.34 -16.15
C ASN A 167 6.90 -4.86 -14.82
N ASN A 168 6.31 -3.84 -14.21
CA ASN A 168 6.74 -3.37 -12.89
C ASN A 168 6.53 -4.48 -11.84
N PRO A 169 7.58 -4.93 -11.12
CA PRO A 169 7.47 -6.05 -10.19
C PRO A 169 6.47 -5.83 -9.06
N THR A 170 6.33 -4.61 -8.55
CA THR A 170 5.34 -4.27 -7.51
C THR A 170 3.90 -4.48 -8.00
N TYR A 171 3.62 -4.12 -9.23
CA TYR A 171 2.29 -4.27 -9.81
C TYR A 171 1.99 -5.73 -10.21
N LEU A 172 3.01 -6.45 -10.66
CA LEU A 172 2.92 -7.89 -10.88
C LEU A 172 2.68 -8.65 -9.57
N ASP A 173 3.31 -8.22 -8.47
CA ASP A 173 3.08 -8.79 -7.14
C ASP A 173 1.61 -8.65 -6.73
N THR A 174 1.06 -7.46 -6.75
CA THR A 174 -0.36 -7.23 -6.45
C THR A 174 -1.28 -8.08 -7.34
N HIS A 175 -1.01 -8.12 -8.65
CA HIS A 175 -1.82 -8.92 -9.57
C HIS A 175 -1.73 -10.42 -9.27
N GLY A 176 -0.54 -10.94 -9.03
CA GLY A 176 -0.32 -12.32 -8.64
C GLY A 176 -1.00 -12.66 -7.31
N TRP A 177 -0.93 -11.75 -6.35
CA TRP A 177 -1.58 -11.92 -5.05
C TRP A 177 -3.12 -11.94 -5.16
N VAL A 178 -3.71 -11.08 -5.97
CA VAL A 178 -5.15 -11.10 -6.28
C VAL A 178 -5.57 -12.42 -6.92
N LEU A 179 -4.81 -12.92 -7.90
CA LEU A 179 -5.04 -14.23 -8.52
C LEU A 179 -4.99 -15.36 -7.49
N PHE A 180 -4.01 -15.31 -6.58
CA PHE A 180 -3.89 -16.27 -5.48
C PHE A 180 -5.12 -16.27 -4.57
N LYS A 181 -5.60 -15.09 -4.18
CA LYS A 181 -6.82 -14.94 -3.36
C LYS A 181 -8.10 -15.43 -4.07
N LEU A 182 -8.11 -15.42 -5.39
CA LEU A 182 -9.17 -16.02 -6.23
C LEU A 182 -9.04 -17.54 -6.39
N GLY A 183 -8.01 -18.17 -5.82
CA GLY A 183 -7.74 -19.60 -6.00
C GLY A 183 -7.11 -19.96 -7.34
N ARG A 184 -6.72 -18.98 -8.16
CA ARG A 184 -6.06 -19.17 -9.47
C ARG A 184 -4.55 -19.34 -9.27
N THR A 185 -4.18 -20.36 -8.48
CA THR A 185 -2.83 -20.53 -7.93
C THR A 185 -1.76 -20.74 -9.00
N ASP A 186 -2.04 -21.47 -10.07
CA ASP A 186 -1.08 -21.70 -11.16
C ASP A 186 -0.76 -20.43 -11.94
N GLU A 187 -1.76 -19.58 -12.15
CA GLU A 187 -1.58 -18.28 -12.79
C GLU A 187 -0.81 -17.32 -11.88
N ALA A 188 -1.18 -17.28 -10.60
CA ALA A 188 -0.49 -16.50 -9.58
C ALA A 188 0.99 -16.87 -9.51
N ARG A 189 1.31 -18.18 -9.51
CA ARG A 189 2.68 -18.69 -9.53
C ARG A 189 3.50 -18.10 -10.68
N LYS A 190 2.96 -18.16 -11.91
CA LYS A 190 3.66 -17.66 -13.11
C LYS A 190 3.94 -16.15 -13.02
N ILE A 191 2.95 -15.40 -12.57
CA ILE A 191 3.07 -13.95 -12.42
C ILE A 191 4.09 -13.59 -11.34
N LEU A 192 4.01 -14.21 -10.14
CA LEU A 192 4.95 -13.91 -9.06
C LEU A 192 6.35 -14.41 -9.34
N GLN A 193 6.52 -15.54 -10.03
CA GLN A 193 7.84 -15.99 -10.50
C GLN A 193 8.50 -14.93 -11.39
N LYS A 194 7.73 -14.34 -12.32
CA LYS A 194 8.20 -13.25 -13.17
C LYS A 194 8.53 -12.01 -12.35
N ALA A 195 7.67 -11.63 -11.38
CA ALA A 195 7.90 -10.49 -10.51
C ALA A 195 9.20 -10.63 -9.71
N VAL A 196 9.43 -11.79 -9.07
CA VAL A 196 10.65 -12.10 -8.31
C VAL A 196 11.90 -12.02 -9.19
N ALA A 197 11.83 -12.51 -10.43
CA ALA A 197 12.96 -12.45 -11.36
C ALA A 197 13.29 -10.99 -11.75
N LEU A 198 12.28 -10.15 -11.98
CA LEU A 198 12.45 -8.75 -12.33
C LEU A 198 12.88 -7.88 -11.14
N ASP A 199 12.38 -8.15 -9.94
CA ASP A 199 12.74 -7.44 -8.72
C ASP A 199 14.17 -7.72 -8.26
N GLY A 200 14.77 -8.81 -8.72
CA GLY A 200 16.09 -9.27 -8.27
C GLY A 200 16.11 -9.65 -6.79
N GLN A 201 14.99 -10.10 -6.27
CA GLN A 201 14.82 -10.53 -4.88
C GLN A 201 15.14 -9.42 -3.85
N LYS A 202 14.71 -8.21 -4.12
CA LYS A 202 14.90 -7.06 -3.23
C LYS A 202 13.73 -6.86 -2.26
N SER A 203 12.50 -7.10 -2.73
CA SER A 203 11.28 -6.95 -1.94
C SER A 203 11.02 -8.16 -1.03
N PRO A 204 11.05 -7.99 0.29
CA PRO A 204 10.72 -9.08 1.21
C PRO A 204 9.24 -9.50 1.11
N GLU A 205 8.32 -8.58 0.87
CA GLU A 205 6.88 -8.85 0.70
C GLU A 205 6.65 -9.79 -0.50
N LEU A 206 7.23 -9.47 -1.65
CA LEU A 206 7.13 -10.28 -2.85
C LEU A 206 7.66 -11.71 -2.63
N MET A 207 8.77 -11.84 -1.88
CA MET A 207 9.31 -13.17 -1.53
C MET A 207 8.33 -13.96 -0.64
N VAL A 208 7.67 -13.29 0.32
CA VAL A 208 6.66 -13.93 1.17
C VAL A 208 5.47 -14.38 0.33
N HIS A 209 4.92 -13.53 -0.52
CA HIS A 209 3.80 -13.88 -1.39
C HIS A 209 4.13 -15.08 -2.30
N TYR A 210 5.32 -15.07 -2.89
CA TYR A 210 5.76 -16.18 -3.73
C TYR A 210 5.97 -17.47 -2.92
N GLY A 211 6.56 -17.38 -1.73
CA GLY A 211 6.71 -18.50 -0.80
C GLY A 211 5.36 -19.09 -0.38
N ASP A 212 4.35 -18.27 -0.10
CA ASP A 212 3.02 -18.72 0.29
C ASP A 212 2.34 -19.53 -0.84
N ILE A 213 2.52 -19.11 -2.09
CA ILE A 213 2.02 -19.86 -3.26
C ILE A 213 2.76 -21.19 -3.44
N LEU A 214 4.09 -21.20 -3.32
CA LEU A 214 4.89 -22.43 -3.42
C LEU A 214 4.50 -23.43 -2.34
N HIS A 215 4.25 -22.96 -1.11
CA HIS A 215 3.78 -23.80 -0.02
C HIS A 215 2.43 -24.47 -0.37
N LEU A 216 1.46 -23.68 -0.85
CA LEU A 216 0.15 -24.22 -1.22
C LEU A 216 0.24 -25.25 -2.37
N LEU A 217 1.22 -25.10 -3.25
CA LEU A 217 1.48 -26.05 -4.33
C LEU A 217 2.30 -27.28 -3.88
N GLY A 218 2.60 -27.43 -2.58
CA GLY A 218 3.37 -28.53 -2.02
C GLY A 218 4.87 -28.45 -2.31
N GLU A 219 5.38 -27.27 -2.71
CA GLU A 219 6.79 -27.01 -2.94
C GLU A 219 7.47 -26.48 -1.67
N GLN A 220 7.31 -27.21 -0.56
CA GLN A 220 7.70 -26.79 0.79
C GLN A 220 9.14 -26.28 0.88
N PHE A 221 10.09 -27.01 0.30
CA PHE A 221 11.52 -26.64 0.35
C PHE A 221 11.77 -25.26 -0.28
N MET A 222 11.15 -24.99 -1.43
CA MET A 222 11.29 -23.70 -2.09
C MET A 222 10.58 -22.58 -1.34
N ALA A 223 9.40 -22.85 -0.77
CA ALA A 223 8.68 -21.90 0.07
C ALA A 223 9.54 -21.43 1.25
N GLU A 224 10.17 -22.38 1.97
CA GLU A 224 11.06 -22.06 3.09
C GLU A 224 12.27 -21.21 2.68
N ILE A 225 12.86 -21.47 1.50
CA ILE A 225 13.96 -20.64 0.98
C ILE A 225 13.51 -19.19 0.81
N TYR A 226 12.34 -18.96 0.19
CA TYR A 226 11.85 -17.59 -0.03
C TYR A 226 11.45 -16.90 1.28
N TRP A 227 10.81 -17.59 2.20
CA TRP A 227 10.48 -17.03 3.52
C TRP A 227 11.73 -16.66 4.33
N ARG A 228 12.78 -17.50 4.33
CA ARG A 228 14.05 -17.18 5.01
C ARG A 228 14.76 -15.99 4.36
N ARG A 229 14.76 -15.89 3.03
CA ARG A 229 15.30 -14.73 2.32
C ARG A 229 14.52 -13.45 2.64
N ALA A 230 13.20 -13.51 2.75
CA ALA A 230 12.39 -12.39 3.19
C ALA A 230 12.78 -11.92 4.61
N LEU A 231 13.01 -12.87 5.52
CA LEU A 231 13.53 -12.56 6.87
C LEU A 231 14.89 -11.85 6.83
N GLU A 232 15.83 -12.34 6.02
CA GLU A 232 17.15 -11.73 5.82
C GLU A 232 17.05 -10.29 5.28
N LYS A 233 15.97 -9.97 4.56
CA LYS A 233 15.65 -8.65 4.02
C LYS A 233 14.82 -7.79 4.97
N GLY A 234 14.59 -8.24 6.20
CA GLY A 234 13.92 -7.47 7.24
C GLY A 234 12.41 -7.66 7.34
N TYR A 235 11.84 -8.69 6.70
CA TYR A 235 10.43 -9.03 6.94
C TYR A 235 10.19 -9.43 8.39
N ASP A 236 8.96 -9.28 8.87
CA ASP A 236 8.58 -9.58 10.25
C ASP A 236 8.91 -11.03 10.64
N ALA A 237 9.79 -11.18 11.66
CA ALA A 237 10.29 -12.48 12.08
C ALA A 237 9.20 -13.42 12.60
N ARG A 238 8.19 -12.88 13.31
CA ARG A 238 7.11 -13.69 13.89
C ARG A 238 6.24 -14.29 12.79
N GLN A 239 5.98 -13.51 11.75
CA GLN A 239 5.21 -13.99 10.60
C GLN A 239 5.96 -15.08 9.82
N ILE A 240 7.27 -14.94 9.67
CA ILE A 240 8.09 -16.00 9.03
C ILE A 240 8.13 -17.26 9.89
N GLU A 241 8.32 -17.13 11.21
CA GLU A 241 8.28 -18.28 12.11
C GLU A 241 6.95 -19.04 12.05
N GLN A 242 5.82 -18.33 11.94
CA GLN A 242 4.52 -18.96 11.78
C GLN A 242 4.43 -19.76 10.49
N ARG A 243 4.93 -19.23 9.38
CA ARG A 243 4.99 -19.92 8.08
C ARG A 243 5.86 -21.16 8.11
N LEU A 244 7.04 -21.08 8.72
CA LEU A 244 7.98 -22.20 8.84
C LEU A 244 7.44 -23.34 9.73
N LYS A 245 6.48 -23.08 10.61
CA LYS A 245 5.79 -24.08 11.44
C LYS A 245 4.60 -24.73 10.76
N GLN A 246 4.21 -24.28 9.58
CA GLN A 246 3.08 -24.87 8.86
C GLN A 246 3.45 -26.28 8.36
N PRO A 247 2.53 -27.24 8.47
CA PRO A 247 2.77 -28.59 7.93
C PRO A 247 2.86 -28.53 6.40
N ALA A 248 3.71 -29.38 5.83
CA ALA A 248 3.84 -29.47 4.39
C ALA A 248 2.49 -29.85 3.74
N VAL A 249 2.12 -29.12 2.70
CA VAL A 249 0.94 -29.42 1.88
C VAL A 249 1.31 -30.55 0.93
N LYS A 250 0.46 -31.59 0.81
CA LYS A 250 0.65 -32.64 -0.21
C LYS A 250 0.49 -32.02 -1.59
N LYS A 251 1.42 -32.32 -2.48
CA LYS A 251 1.28 -31.93 -3.89
C LYS A 251 -0.10 -32.38 -4.42
N PRO A 252 -0.83 -31.51 -5.10
CA PRO A 252 -2.05 -31.96 -5.81
C PRO A 252 -1.65 -33.03 -6.82
N GLU A 253 -2.39 -34.11 -6.84
CA GLU A 253 -2.22 -35.15 -7.86
C GLU A 253 -2.47 -34.55 -9.24
N PRO A 254 -1.66 -34.92 -10.26
CA PRO A 254 -1.91 -34.46 -11.61
C PRO A 254 -3.33 -34.87 -12.02
N LYS A 255 -4.14 -33.93 -12.47
CA LYS A 255 -5.44 -34.25 -13.08
C LYS A 255 -5.14 -35.00 -14.36
N GLU A 256 -5.56 -36.29 -14.43
CA GLU A 256 -5.57 -37.09 -15.64
C GLU A 256 -6.37 -36.47 -16.77
#